data_f09cadb2eabff36a68dff0eb42b6a882
#
_entry.id   f09cadb2eabff36a68dff0eb42b6a882
#
_cell.length_a   1.000
_cell.length_b   1.000
_cell.length_c   1.000
_cell.angle_alpha   90.00
_cell.angle_beta   90.00
_cell.angle_gamma   90.00
#
_symmetry.space_group_name_H-M   'P 1'
#
loop_
_entity.id
_entity.type
_entity.pdbx_description
1 polymer ?
#
loop_
_entity_poly.entity_id
_entity_poly.type
_entity_poly.pdbx_seq_one_letter_code
_entity_poly.pdbx_strand_id
1 'polypeptide(L)'
;VAQDGTGDYTKIQDAINAIPEGSRGIIYIRPGVYEENVYAGRKSTKNKYFSLIGEDKQTTILTSGVSRGKGNEDNTYNDCAALNVYASRFYAENLTIRNTSGNVGQAEALFTNGDAHIFNNCILSGYQDTYKANVGARGYFTNCTIEGATDFVYDGGMEWFDSCRIHLLKGGGYITAPAESGMPMTKVMYPELSADKFYPGLFFRNCTVTAADGVADGAYYLGRPWKETCGAMFIDCKLPKAINAKGWKDWSGSENKASLYEYKSIDAATGSLADVSSRASFSHQATDAEVEAYMNPKFLFAKYKDEPFDYEKILRGAAAPMNFVVTPNEISWESDDNAAGYIIYKDGAFLRFTTDRSLTKDAADDARYSVASVSRKGVVSKAVLASDALRITAFPTAEGFGKYATGGRGGRVVKVTSL
;
A
#
# COMPACT_ATOMS: atom_id res chain seq x y z
N VAL A 1 16.94 7.85 -6.38
CA VAL A 1 17.02 9.14 -5.68
C VAL A 1 17.74 8.92 -4.37
N ALA A 2 18.72 9.79 -4.05
CA ALA A 2 19.48 9.77 -2.81
C ALA A 2 19.89 11.19 -2.41
N GLN A 3 19.58 11.62 -1.19
CA GLN A 3 19.88 12.99 -0.72
C GLN A 3 21.38 13.27 -0.58
N ASP A 4 22.18 12.22 -0.38
CA ASP A 4 23.64 12.31 -0.25
C ASP A 4 24.38 12.49 -1.59
N GLY A 5 23.64 12.59 -2.70
CA GLY A 5 24.20 12.77 -4.06
C GLY A 5 24.74 11.49 -4.71
N THR A 6 24.57 10.32 -4.08
CA THR A 6 25.01 9.03 -4.65
C THR A 6 24.03 8.48 -5.70
N GLY A 7 22.84 9.05 -5.81
CA GLY A 7 21.82 8.70 -6.81
C GLY A 7 21.83 9.65 -8.01
N ASP A 8 21.08 9.31 -9.07
CA ASP A 8 20.91 10.15 -10.25
C ASP A 8 20.23 11.50 -9.93
N TYR A 9 19.45 11.54 -8.86
CA TYR A 9 18.70 12.71 -8.38
C TYR A 9 18.77 12.81 -6.87
N THR A 10 18.71 14.03 -6.34
CA THR A 10 18.62 14.29 -4.90
C THR A 10 17.18 14.58 -4.46
N LYS A 11 16.27 14.89 -5.41
CA LYS A 11 14.85 15.15 -5.19
C LYS A 11 13.97 14.17 -5.93
N ILE A 12 12.86 13.79 -5.31
CA ILE A 12 11.86 12.88 -5.92
C ILE A 12 11.18 13.56 -7.10
N GLN A 13 10.83 14.85 -6.98
CA GLN A 13 10.17 15.58 -8.06
C GLN A 13 11.05 15.68 -9.32
N ASP A 14 12.35 15.86 -9.18
CA ASP A 14 13.27 15.94 -10.32
C ASP A 14 13.34 14.60 -11.08
N ALA A 15 13.37 13.48 -10.35
CA ALA A 15 13.32 12.15 -10.95
C ALA A 15 11.99 11.91 -11.71
N ILE A 16 10.85 12.33 -11.14
CA ILE A 16 9.54 12.26 -11.81
C ILE A 16 9.53 13.09 -13.10
N ASN A 17 10.06 14.30 -13.05
CA ASN A 17 10.11 15.21 -14.20
C ASN A 17 10.94 14.64 -15.36
N ALA A 18 12.01 13.91 -15.05
CA ALA A 18 12.91 13.32 -16.03
C ALA A 18 12.33 12.11 -16.79
N ILE A 19 11.23 11.52 -16.33
CA ILE A 19 10.61 10.38 -17.02
C ILE A 19 10.04 10.84 -18.37
N PRO A 20 10.39 10.18 -19.50
CA PRO A 20 9.86 10.52 -20.81
C PRO A 20 8.35 10.29 -20.93
N GLU A 21 7.67 11.04 -21.79
CA GLU A 21 6.26 10.81 -22.11
C GLU A 21 6.03 9.43 -22.73
N GLY A 22 4.90 8.84 -22.46
CA GLY A 22 4.53 7.49 -22.93
C GLY A 22 5.23 6.35 -22.22
N SER A 23 6.13 6.63 -21.27
CA SER A 23 6.91 5.61 -20.56
C SER A 23 6.48 5.45 -19.11
N ARG A 24 6.94 4.36 -18.48
CA ARG A 24 6.89 4.15 -17.04
C ARG A 24 8.27 4.37 -16.45
N GLY A 25 8.35 5.26 -15.45
CA GLY A 25 9.53 5.40 -14.61
C GLY A 25 9.41 4.60 -13.33
N ILE A 26 10.42 3.82 -13.01
CA ILE A 26 10.60 3.16 -11.71
C ILE A 26 11.63 3.96 -10.95
N ILE A 27 11.23 4.62 -9.88
CA ILE A 27 12.07 5.49 -9.08
C ILE A 27 12.36 4.79 -7.76
N TYR A 28 13.60 4.36 -7.57
CA TYR A 28 14.08 3.81 -6.30
C TYR A 28 14.58 4.95 -5.42
N ILE A 29 14.07 5.00 -4.18
CA ILE A 29 14.30 6.09 -3.23
C ILE A 29 15.06 5.54 -2.03
N ARG A 30 16.28 6.04 -1.82
CA ARG A 30 17.15 5.69 -0.69
C ARG A 30 16.60 6.26 0.63
N PRO A 31 17.03 5.73 1.78
CA PRO A 31 16.70 6.31 3.08
C PRO A 31 16.99 7.81 3.13
N GLY A 32 16.07 8.58 3.71
CA GLY A 32 16.16 10.02 3.83
C GLY A 32 14.79 10.64 4.14
N VAL A 33 14.79 11.91 4.55
CA VAL A 33 13.60 12.71 4.77
C VAL A 33 13.49 13.74 3.64
N TYR A 34 12.65 13.45 2.66
CA TYR A 34 12.44 14.28 1.47
C TYR A 34 11.30 15.26 1.74
N GLU A 35 11.67 16.51 2.06
CA GLU A 35 10.71 17.57 2.33
C GLU A 35 10.30 18.22 1.01
N GLU A 36 9.26 17.67 0.38
CA GLU A 36 8.77 18.05 -0.93
C GLU A 36 7.24 17.93 -1.00
N ASN A 37 6.59 18.79 -1.81
CA ASN A 37 5.26 18.53 -2.34
C ASN A 37 5.40 17.90 -3.72
N VAL A 38 5.23 16.60 -3.82
CA VAL A 38 5.48 15.83 -5.04
C VAL A 38 4.21 15.68 -5.87
N TYR A 39 4.32 15.88 -7.18
CA TYR A 39 3.26 15.74 -8.17
C TYR A 39 3.61 14.67 -9.19
N ALA A 40 2.95 13.52 -9.10
CA ALA A 40 3.05 12.45 -10.07
C ALA A 40 1.98 12.61 -11.14
N GLY A 41 2.33 13.31 -12.26
CA GLY A 41 1.45 13.47 -13.40
C GLY A 41 0.50 14.67 -13.33
N ARG A 42 0.97 15.90 -13.46
CA ARG A 42 0.09 17.07 -13.68
C ARG A 42 -0.53 17.07 -15.08
N LYS A 43 -1.49 17.98 -15.35
CA LYS A 43 -2.30 18.11 -16.59
C LYS A 43 -1.54 18.01 -17.92
N SER A 44 -0.22 18.33 -17.93
CA SER A 44 0.65 18.27 -19.11
C SER A 44 1.32 16.91 -19.32
N THR A 45 1.17 15.94 -18.42
CA THR A 45 1.92 14.68 -18.43
C THR A 45 0.99 13.46 -18.52
N LYS A 46 -0.06 13.54 -19.36
CA LYS A 46 -1.18 12.58 -19.42
C LYS A 46 -0.79 11.12 -19.70
N ASN A 47 0.40 10.84 -20.21
CA ASN A 47 0.81 9.50 -20.63
C ASN A 47 2.06 9.00 -19.88
N LYS A 48 2.40 9.57 -18.74
CA LYS A 48 3.49 9.08 -17.91
C LYS A 48 2.96 8.18 -16.81
N TYR A 49 3.65 7.10 -16.54
CA TYR A 49 3.34 6.17 -15.46
C TYR A 49 4.49 6.15 -14.45
N PHE A 50 4.16 6.04 -13.17
CA PHE A 50 5.15 6.16 -12.11
C PHE A 50 5.07 4.97 -11.15
N SER A 51 6.25 4.53 -10.70
CA SER A 51 6.40 3.64 -9.57
C SER A 51 7.43 4.24 -8.61
N LEU A 52 7.04 4.49 -7.37
CA LEU A 52 7.92 4.99 -6.31
C LEU A 52 8.22 3.86 -5.34
N ILE A 53 9.48 3.46 -5.24
CA ILE A 53 9.92 2.35 -4.41
C ILE A 53 10.87 2.88 -3.34
N GLY A 54 10.43 2.92 -2.10
CA GLY A 54 11.29 3.21 -0.97
C GLY A 54 12.17 1.99 -0.63
N GLU A 55 13.35 2.24 -0.12
CA GLU A 55 14.21 1.16 0.37
C GLU A 55 13.60 0.51 1.62
N ASP A 56 13.12 1.34 2.55
CA ASP A 56 12.42 0.91 3.76
C ASP A 56 11.45 2.01 4.22
N LYS A 57 10.21 1.64 4.53
CA LYS A 57 9.16 2.60 4.90
C LYS A 57 9.44 3.38 6.20
N GLN A 58 10.30 2.89 7.10
CA GLN A 58 10.62 3.60 8.33
C GLN A 58 11.67 4.69 8.11
N THR A 59 12.47 4.56 7.07
CA THR A 59 13.61 5.43 6.82
C THR A 59 13.50 6.20 5.50
N THR A 60 12.62 5.81 4.57
CA THR A 60 12.34 6.54 3.32
C THR A 60 11.06 7.34 3.50
N ILE A 61 11.18 8.64 3.74
CA ILE A 61 10.07 9.49 4.17
C ILE A 61 9.92 10.67 3.21
N LEU A 62 8.81 10.71 2.46
CA LEU A 62 8.34 11.90 1.77
C LEU A 62 7.45 12.70 2.73
N THR A 63 7.77 13.95 2.97
CA THR A 63 7.07 14.78 3.95
C THR A 63 6.79 16.20 3.45
N SER A 64 5.70 16.78 3.95
CA SER A 64 5.37 18.20 3.77
C SER A 64 4.73 18.72 5.04
N GLY A 65 4.89 20.01 5.33
CA GLY A 65 4.23 20.73 6.42
C GLY A 65 3.15 21.71 5.95
N VAL A 66 2.62 21.51 4.74
CA VAL A 66 1.63 22.42 4.15
C VAL A 66 0.22 22.01 4.57
N SER A 67 -0.55 22.94 5.13
CA SER A 67 -1.98 22.80 5.40
C SER A 67 -2.81 23.60 4.41
N ARG A 68 -4.09 23.23 4.26
CA ARG A 68 -5.02 23.95 3.39
C ARG A 68 -5.09 25.45 3.75
N GLY A 69 -5.09 26.31 2.73
CA GLY A 69 -5.07 27.76 2.90
C GLY A 69 -3.70 28.37 3.21
N LYS A 70 -2.66 27.54 3.40
CA LYS A 70 -1.27 27.98 3.57
C LYS A 70 -0.34 27.43 2.48
N GLY A 71 -0.91 26.83 1.42
CA GLY A 71 -0.18 26.22 0.31
C GLY A 71 0.38 27.25 -0.66
N ASN A 72 1.14 26.75 -1.63
CA ASN A 72 1.87 27.48 -2.66
C ASN A 72 1.04 28.52 -3.42
N GLU A 73 1.73 29.36 -4.19
CA GLU A 73 1.23 30.53 -4.92
C GLU A 73 -0.04 30.30 -5.75
N ASP A 74 -0.34 29.08 -6.17
CA ASP A 74 -1.54 28.74 -6.93
C ASP A 74 -2.78 28.49 -6.08
N ASN A 75 -2.67 28.47 -4.76
CA ASN A 75 -3.73 28.39 -3.74
C ASN A 75 -4.93 27.49 -4.13
N THR A 76 -4.68 26.44 -4.90
CA THR A 76 -5.70 25.50 -5.32
C THR A 76 -5.96 24.49 -4.20
N TYR A 77 -7.20 24.08 -4.09
CA TYR A 77 -7.79 23.24 -3.05
C TYR A 77 -7.08 21.90 -2.76
N ASN A 78 -6.09 21.52 -3.59
CA ASN A 78 -5.44 20.23 -3.59
C ASN A 78 -3.92 20.30 -3.44
N ASP A 79 -3.34 21.48 -3.15
CA ASP A 79 -1.88 21.65 -3.17
C ASP A 79 -1.21 21.43 -1.81
N CYS A 80 -1.93 20.93 -0.79
CA CYS A 80 -1.35 20.66 0.52
C CYS A 80 -0.83 19.21 0.70
N ALA A 81 -1.18 18.28 -0.18
CA ALA A 81 -0.71 16.91 -0.05
C ALA A 81 0.80 16.78 -0.27
N ALA A 82 1.48 15.99 0.59
CA ALA A 82 2.88 15.69 0.37
C ALA A 82 3.10 14.94 -0.96
N LEU A 83 2.18 14.03 -1.31
CA LEU A 83 2.15 13.35 -2.60
C LEU A 83 0.81 13.54 -3.31
N ASN A 84 0.84 14.14 -4.49
CA ASN A 84 -0.31 14.35 -5.37
C ASN A 84 -0.21 13.42 -6.58
N VAL A 85 -1.09 12.42 -6.70
CA VAL A 85 -1.09 11.41 -7.76
C VAL A 85 -2.19 11.71 -8.78
N TYR A 86 -1.83 12.34 -9.88
CA TYR A 86 -2.72 12.58 -11.02
C TYR A 86 -2.60 11.51 -12.11
N ALA A 87 -1.49 10.78 -12.12
CA ALA A 87 -1.25 9.71 -13.07
C ALA A 87 -2.06 8.47 -12.73
N SER A 88 -2.70 7.86 -13.73
CA SER A 88 -3.30 6.53 -13.59
C SER A 88 -2.24 5.43 -13.53
N ARG A 89 -2.61 4.27 -12.97
CA ARG A 89 -1.74 3.09 -12.84
C ARG A 89 -0.46 3.38 -12.05
N PHE A 90 -0.57 4.25 -11.06
CA PHE A 90 0.51 4.57 -10.12
C PHE A 90 0.77 3.40 -9.18
N TYR A 91 2.03 3.19 -8.85
CA TYR A 91 2.44 2.19 -7.86
C TYR A 91 3.39 2.82 -6.84
N ALA A 92 3.18 2.55 -5.57
CA ALA A 92 4.11 2.91 -4.50
C ALA A 92 4.33 1.75 -3.53
N GLU A 93 5.56 1.59 -3.07
CA GLU A 93 5.94 0.54 -2.13
C GLU A 93 7.03 1.00 -1.17
N ASN A 94 6.96 0.54 0.08
CA ASN A 94 8.00 0.70 1.11
C ASN A 94 8.38 2.15 1.42
N LEU A 95 7.45 3.10 1.42
CA LEU A 95 7.74 4.48 1.82
C LEU A 95 6.70 5.05 2.76
N THR A 96 7.11 6.04 3.55
CA THR A 96 6.22 6.88 4.35
C THR A 96 5.89 8.15 3.58
N ILE A 97 4.61 8.49 3.52
CA ILE A 97 4.07 9.74 2.97
C ILE A 97 3.42 10.47 4.15
N ARG A 98 3.95 11.63 4.52
CA ARG A 98 3.56 12.30 5.76
C ARG A 98 3.28 13.78 5.58
N ASN A 99 2.21 14.26 6.20
CA ASN A 99 1.99 15.68 6.42
C ASN A 99 2.20 16.01 7.90
N THR A 100 3.11 16.94 8.17
CA THR A 100 3.55 17.32 9.52
C THR A 100 2.84 18.55 10.07
N SER A 101 1.81 19.08 9.41
CA SER A 101 1.07 20.28 9.88
C SER A 101 0.39 20.07 11.24
N GLY A 102 0.06 18.82 11.61
CA GLY A 102 -0.59 18.51 12.88
C GLY A 102 -2.06 18.95 12.93
N ASN A 103 -2.53 19.32 14.12
CA ASN A 103 -3.93 19.71 14.37
C ASN A 103 -4.20 21.17 14.01
N VAL A 104 -4.14 21.52 12.73
CA VAL A 104 -4.34 22.90 12.24
C VAL A 104 -5.45 23.02 11.17
N GLY A 105 -6.21 21.94 10.96
CA GLY A 105 -7.20 21.79 9.89
C GLY A 105 -6.76 20.76 8.85
N GLN A 106 -7.35 20.84 7.65
CA GLN A 106 -7.08 19.89 6.57
C GLN A 106 -5.63 19.96 6.10
N ALA A 107 -4.98 18.82 6.02
CA ALA A 107 -3.58 18.70 5.61
C ALA A 107 -3.28 17.28 5.13
N GLU A 108 -3.49 17.05 3.84
CA GLU A 108 -3.34 15.74 3.24
C GLU A 108 -1.88 15.28 3.20
N ALA A 109 -1.64 14.03 3.56
CA ALA A 109 -0.40 13.33 3.22
C ALA A 109 -0.44 12.89 1.76
N LEU A 110 -1.57 12.28 1.35
CA LEU A 110 -1.77 11.74 0.01
C LEU A 110 -3.08 12.24 -0.60
N PHE A 111 -3.00 12.70 -1.85
CA PHE A 111 -4.14 12.93 -2.72
C PHE A 111 -4.03 12.07 -3.99
N THR A 112 -5.08 11.30 -4.33
CA THR A 112 -5.15 10.53 -5.56
C THR A 112 -6.29 11.01 -6.46
N ASN A 113 -5.94 11.34 -7.70
CA ASN A 113 -6.88 11.74 -8.77
C ASN A 113 -6.78 10.83 -10.00
N GLY A 114 -5.69 10.06 -10.10
CA GLY A 114 -5.49 9.06 -11.14
C GLY A 114 -6.25 7.77 -10.82
N ASP A 115 -6.55 6.99 -11.85
CA ASP A 115 -7.23 5.70 -11.73
C ASP A 115 -6.25 4.53 -11.60
N ALA A 116 -6.67 3.44 -10.94
CA ALA A 116 -5.94 2.18 -10.82
C ALA A 116 -4.57 2.31 -10.14
N HIS A 117 -4.53 3.00 -9.00
CA HIS A 117 -3.33 3.13 -8.18
C HIS A 117 -3.22 2.01 -7.14
N ILE A 118 -1.98 1.66 -6.79
CA ILE A 118 -1.67 0.65 -5.77
C ILE A 118 -0.64 1.21 -4.81
N PHE A 119 -0.91 1.04 -3.51
CA PHE A 119 0.03 1.30 -2.43
C PHE A 119 0.26 0.00 -1.65
N ASN A 120 1.50 -0.44 -1.59
CA ASN A 120 1.90 -1.67 -0.91
C ASN A 120 2.91 -1.36 0.19
N ASN A 121 2.64 -1.82 1.41
CA ASN A 121 3.54 -1.66 2.55
C ASN A 121 4.00 -0.21 2.81
N CYS A 122 3.11 0.78 2.61
CA CYS A 122 3.35 2.20 2.85
C CYS A 122 2.79 2.67 4.20
N ILE A 123 3.27 3.82 4.66
CA ILE A 123 2.69 4.55 5.80
C ILE A 123 2.16 5.87 5.27
N LEU A 124 0.86 6.14 5.50
CA LEU A 124 0.24 7.43 5.30
C LEU A 124 0.01 8.07 6.66
N SER A 125 0.64 9.20 6.92
CA SER A 125 0.65 9.85 8.23
C SER A 125 0.22 11.31 8.12
N GLY A 126 -0.82 11.67 8.84
CA GLY A 126 -1.36 13.03 8.92
C GLY A 126 -2.18 13.20 10.19
N TYR A 127 -3.02 14.24 10.24
CA TYR A 127 -3.90 14.47 11.37
C TYR A 127 -5.37 14.56 10.93
N GLN A 128 -5.76 15.64 10.25
CA GLN A 128 -7.07 15.77 9.61
C GLN A 128 -6.91 15.61 8.11
N ASP A 129 -7.78 14.82 7.48
CA ASP A 129 -7.83 14.63 6.03
C ASP A 129 -6.55 13.96 5.46
N THR A 130 -5.97 12.98 6.14
CA THR A 130 -4.67 12.36 5.77
C THR A 130 -4.65 11.84 4.33
N TYR A 131 -5.69 11.11 3.91
CA TYR A 131 -5.84 10.58 2.56
C TYR A 131 -7.12 11.08 1.90
N LYS A 132 -6.95 11.74 0.76
CA LYS A 132 -8.02 12.18 -0.12
C LYS A 132 -8.08 11.32 -1.39
N ALA A 133 -9.22 10.64 -1.62
CA ALA A 133 -9.51 9.95 -2.86
C ALA A 133 -10.44 10.79 -3.74
N ASN A 134 -10.14 10.98 -5.02
CA ASN A 134 -11.04 11.73 -5.90
C ASN A 134 -12.10 10.84 -6.53
N VAL A 135 -13.28 11.40 -6.79
CA VAL A 135 -14.37 10.71 -7.50
C VAL A 135 -13.88 10.15 -8.82
N GLY A 136 -14.20 8.89 -9.09
CA GLY A 136 -13.80 8.21 -10.32
C GLY A 136 -12.44 7.54 -10.29
N ALA A 137 -11.69 7.62 -9.19
CA ALA A 137 -10.47 6.84 -8.99
C ALA A 137 -10.79 5.44 -8.45
N ARG A 138 -9.95 4.46 -8.80
CA ARG A 138 -9.89 3.13 -8.16
C ARG A 138 -8.53 2.96 -7.54
N GLY A 139 -8.51 2.52 -6.29
CA GLY A 139 -7.26 2.31 -5.55
C GLY A 139 -7.26 1.01 -4.75
N TYR A 140 -6.07 0.44 -4.59
CA TYR A 140 -5.85 -0.74 -3.79
C TYR A 140 -4.65 -0.54 -2.86
N PHE A 141 -4.93 -0.56 -1.57
CA PHE A 141 -3.94 -0.43 -0.49
C PHE A 141 -3.79 -1.77 0.19
N THR A 142 -2.58 -2.27 0.31
CA THR A 142 -2.33 -3.52 1.04
C THR A 142 -1.12 -3.40 1.97
N ASN A 143 -1.22 -4.01 3.16
CA ASN A 143 -0.18 -3.97 4.19
C ASN A 143 0.27 -2.55 4.60
N CYS A 144 -0.58 -1.56 4.34
CA CYS A 144 -0.31 -0.17 4.67
C CYS A 144 -0.68 0.18 6.11
N THR A 145 -0.09 1.22 6.64
CA THR A 145 -0.58 1.91 7.84
C THR A 145 -1.13 3.25 7.43
N ILE A 146 -2.37 3.54 7.80
CA ILE A 146 -3.00 4.84 7.61
C ILE A 146 -3.32 5.39 8.99
N GLU A 147 -2.79 6.56 9.32
CA GLU A 147 -3.00 7.18 10.62
C GLU A 147 -3.53 8.60 10.52
N GLY A 148 -4.38 8.95 11.48
CA GLY A 148 -4.99 10.26 11.55
C GLY A 148 -5.96 10.40 12.71
N ALA A 149 -6.60 11.55 12.78
CA ALA A 149 -7.52 11.91 13.85
C ALA A 149 -8.93 12.20 13.35
N THR A 150 -9.10 13.03 12.33
CA THR A 150 -10.41 13.48 11.88
C THR A 150 -10.55 13.29 10.38
N ASP A 151 -11.59 12.55 9.96
CA ASP A 151 -11.94 12.35 8.54
C ASP A 151 -10.72 11.91 7.71
N PHE A 152 -9.85 11.11 8.30
CA PHE A 152 -8.51 10.92 7.75
C PHE A 152 -8.42 9.96 6.56
N VAL A 153 -9.55 9.34 6.17
CA VAL A 153 -9.76 8.72 4.85
C VAL A 153 -11.04 9.30 4.28
N TYR A 154 -10.98 10.15 3.26
CA TYR A 154 -12.14 10.90 2.85
C TYR A 154 -12.29 11.11 1.35
N ASP A 155 -13.43 11.72 0.96
CA ASP A 155 -13.87 12.06 -0.38
C ASP A 155 -14.41 10.83 -1.14
N GLY A 156 -14.35 10.84 -2.47
CA GLY A 156 -14.96 9.84 -3.35
C GLY A 156 -14.01 8.71 -3.75
N GLY A 157 -14.34 8.05 -4.85
CA GLY A 157 -13.53 6.96 -5.37
C GLY A 157 -13.97 5.58 -4.91
N MET A 158 -13.34 4.55 -5.49
CA MET A 158 -13.50 3.15 -5.14
C MET A 158 -12.19 2.65 -4.55
N GLU A 159 -12.05 2.73 -3.23
CA GLU A 159 -10.78 2.48 -2.55
C GLU A 159 -10.86 1.23 -1.68
N TRP A 160 -9.92 0.31 -1.86
CA TRP A 160 -9.79 -0.90 -1.07
C TRP A 160 -8.55 -0.86 -0.20
N PHE A 161 -8.78 -1.00 1.11
CA PHE A 161 -7.74 -1.18 2.12
C PHE A 161 -7.80 -2.64 2.58
N ASP A 162 -6.83 -3.45 2.17
CA ASP A 162 -6.78 -4.87 2.49
C ASP A 162 -5.60 -5.18 3.42
N SER A 163 -5.90 -5.80 4.55
CA SER A 163 -4.87 -6.17 5.55
C SER A 163 -4.05 -4.97 6.03
N CYS A 164 -4.69 -3.79 6.11
CA CYS A 164 -4.06 -2.55 6.55
C CYS A 164 -4.22 -2.33 8.06
N ARG A 165 -3.32 -1.54 8.62
CA ARG A 165 -3.44 -0.99 9.96
C ARG A 165 -4.02 0.43 9.87
N ILE A 166 -5.12 0.67 10.55
CA ILE A 166 -5.76 1.98 10.69
C ILE A 166 -5.47 2.49 12.10
N HIS A 167 -4.67 3.55 12.23
CA HIS A 167 -4.18 4.00 13.54
C HIS A 167 -4.80 5.33 13.96
N LEU A 168 -5.50 5.31 15.09
CA LEU A 168 -6.26 6.43 15.64
C LEU A 168 -5.34 7.31 16.50
N LEU A 169 -5.17 8.58 16.15
CA LEU A 169 -4.40 9.56 16.92
C LEU A 169 -5.27 10.24 17.99
N LYS A 170 -4.66 10.92 18.96
CA LYS A 170 -5.41 11.70 19.97
C LYS A 170 -6.17 12.88 19.35
N GLY A 171 -7.32 13.19 19.93
CA GLY A 171 -8.08 14.42 19.62
C GLY A 171 -8.93 14.35 18.36
N GLY A 172 -9.09 13.15 17.79
CA GLY A 172 -9.94 12.93 16.63
C GLY A 172 -11.29 12.34 16.97
N GLY A 173 -12.00 11.86 15.95
CA GLY A 173 -13.32 11.28 16.12
C GLY A 173 -13.81 10.42 14.96
N TYR A 174 -13.23 10.50 13.78
CA TYR A 174 -13.78 9.83 12.60
C TYR A 174 -12.68 9.23 11.73
N ILE A 175 -12.83 7.95 11.37
CA ILE A 175 -11.92 7.29 10.43
C ILE A 175 -12.23 7.79 9.01
N THR A 176 -13.51 7.67 8.60
CA THR A 176 -13.92 8.00 7.23
C THR A 176 -14.88 9.17 7.16
N ALA A 177 -14.78 9.94 6.07
CA ALA A 177 -15.76 10.94 5.64
C ALA A 177 -16.03 10.77 4.14
N PRO A 178 -16.75 9.71 3.72
CA PRO A 178 -16.97 9.41 2.32
C PRO A 178 -17.83 10.49 1.66
N ALA A 179 -17.50 10.79 0.38
CA ALA A 179 -18.27 11.63 -0.49
C ALA A 179 -18.87 10.81 -1.66
N GLU A 180 -19.27 11.48 -2.73
CA GLU A 180 -19.94 10.83 -3.86
C GLU A 180 -19.09 9.68 -4.43
N SER A 181 -19.68 8.48 -4.49
CA SER A 181 -19.03 7.30 -5.07
C SER A 181 -19.12 7.25 -6.60
N GLY A 182 -19.95 8.08 -7.20
CA GLY A 182 -20.13 8.19 -8.64
C GLY A 182 -20.94 7.07 -9.30
N MET A 183 -21.23 5.94 -8.62
CA MET A 183 -21.96 4.82 -9.22
C MET A 183 -22.86 4.08 -8.23
N PRO A 184 -24.18 4.30 -8.29
CA PRO A 184 -25.11 3.51 -7.49
C PRO A 184 -25.30 2.10 -8.08
N MET A 185 -25.26 1.09 -7.23
CA MET A 185 -25.80 -0.23 -7.51
C MET A 185 -27.24 -0.29 -7.00
N THR A 186 -28.16 -0.81 -7.79
CA THR A 186 -29.57 -0.88 -7.43
C THR A 186 -30.04 -2.33 -7.32
N LYS A 187 -31.04 -2.58 -6.50
CA LYS A 187 -31.66 -3.90 -6.35
C LYS A 187 -32.26 -4.45 -7.64
N VAL A 188 -32.64 -3.58 -8.56
CA VAL A 188 -33.08 -3.97 -9.91
C VAL A 188 -31.95 -4.59 -10.72
N MET A 189 -30.73 -4.08 -10.58
CA MET A 189 -29.54 -4.61 -11.28
C MET A 189 -28.91 -5.78 -10.51
N TYR A 190 -29.02 -5.76 -9.19
CA TYR A 190 -28.43 -6.73 -8.27
C TYR A 190 -29.48 -7.15 -7.23
N PRO A 191 -30.26 -8.18 -7.51
CA PRO A 191 -31.37 -8.63 -6.66
C PRO A 191 -30.93 -9.06 -5.23
N GLU A 192 -29.67 -9.40 -5.06
CA GLU A 192 -29.06 -9.81 -3.79
C GLU A 192 -28.88 -8.64 -2.81
N LEU A 193 -28.97 -7.38 -3.29
CA LEU A 193 -28.88 -6.22 -2.42
C LEU A 193 -30.01 -6.23 -1.38
N SER A 194 -29.66 -6.08 -0.11
CA SER A 194 -30.63 -5.94 0.98
C SER A 194 -31.31 -4.55 0.95
N ALA A 195 -30.58 -3.53 0.50
CA ALA A 195 -31.09 -2.17 0.32
C ALA A 195 -31.49 -1.89 -1.14
N ASP A 196 -32.39 -0.94 -1.36
CA ASP A 196 -32.79 -0.54 -2.72
C ASP A 196 -31.64 0.04 -3.55
N LYS A 197 -30.69 0.68 -2.88
CA LYS A 197 -29.48 1.25 -3.48
C LYS A 197 -28.28 0.99 -2.58
N PHE A 198 -27.17 0.75 -3.21
CA PHE A 198 -25.86 0.64 -2.60
C PHE A 198 -24.88 1.56 -3.32
N TYR A 199 -24.18 2.39 -2.56
CA TYR A 199 -23.13 3.27 -3.06
C TYR A 199 -21.78 2.71 -2.61
N PRO A 200 -20.99 2.09 -3.52
CA PRO A 200 -19.64 1.68 -3.17
C PRO A 200 -18.73 2.88 -2.93
N GLY A 201 -17.66 2.70 -2.20
CA GLY A 201 -16.75 3.81 -1.84
C GLY A 201 -15.49 3.31 -1.16
N LEU A 202 -15.38 3.52 0.14
CA LEU A 202 -14.20 3.20 0.94
C LEU A 202 -14.37 1.84 1.62
N PHE A 203 -13.61 0.84 1.20
CA PHE A 203 -13.69 -0.55 1.72
C PHE A 203 -12.47 -0.89 2.55
N PHE A 204 -12.70 -1.34 3.76
CA PHE A 204 -11.67 -1.85 4.68
C PHE A 204 -11.93 -3.34 4.88
N ARG A 205 -10.99 -4.21 4.47
CA ARG A 205 -11.10 -5.65 4.62
C ARG A 205 -9.91 -6.21 5.38
N ASN A 206 -10.18 -7.08 6.35
CA ASN A 206 -9.14 -7.70 7.20
C ASN A 206 -8.22 -6.66 7.87
N CYS A 207 -8.70 -5.43 8.05
CA CYS A 207 -7.91 -4.37 8.66
C CYS A 207 -7.90 -4.47 10.18
N THR A 208 -6.81 -4.00 10.78
CA THR A 208 -6.70 -3.87 12.23
C THR A 208 -6.73 -2.39 12.60
N VAL A 209 -7.78 -1.97 13.28
CA VAL A 209 -7.86 -0.63 13.87
C VAL A 209 -7.11 -0.64 15.20
N THR A 210 -6.21 0.31 15.40
CA THR A 210 -5.44 0.48 16.65
C THR A 210 -5.54 1.92 17.11
N ALA A 211 -5.29 2.18 18.38
CA ALA A 211 -5.36 3.53 18.94
C ALA A 211 -4.03 3.89 19.62
N ALA A 212 -3.65 5.15 19.52
CA ALA A 212 -2.55 5.71 20.27
C ALA A 212 -2.87 5.74 21.78
N ASP A 213 -1.83 5.71 22.60
CA ASP A 213 -1.98 5.77 24.05
C ASP A 213 -2.77 7.02 24.49
N GLY A 214 -3.78 6.81 25.34
CA GLY A 214 -4.64 7.84 25.87
C GLY A 214 -5.78 8.30 24.92
N VAL A 215 -6.05 7.58 23.85
CA VAL A 215 -7.33 7.66 23.13
C VAL A 215 -8.39 6.98 24.01
N ALA A 216 -9.46 7.70 24.35
CA ALA A 216 -10.51 7.18 25.23
C ALA A 216 -11.40 6.13 24.55
N ASP A 217 -11.99 5.23 25.33
CA ASP A 217 -13.02 4.30 24.86
C ASP A 217 -14.19 5.08 24.24
N GLY A 218 -14.69 4.63 23.09
CA GLY A 218 -15.80 5.25 22.37
C GLY A 218 -15.52 6.61 21.73
N ALA A 219 -14.27 7.06 21.70
CA ALA A 219 -13.89 8.38 21.17
C ALA A 219 -14.03 8.48 19.65
N TYR A 220 -13.99 7.35 18.93
CA TYR A 220 -13.98 7.32 17.46
C TYR A 220 -15.22 6.65 16.89
N TYR A 221 -15.63 7.14 15.73
CA TYR A 221 -16.59 6.49 14.86
C TYR A 221 -15.87 5.88 13.65
N LEU A 222 -16.42 4.83 13.06
CA LEU A 222 -15.98 4.26 11.78
C LEU A 222 -16.05 5.30 10.67
N GLY A 223 -17.03 6.20 10.76
CA GLY A 223 -17.12 7.34 9.89
C GLY A 223 -18.40 8.14 10.02
N ARG A 224 -18.49 9.16 9.19
CA ARG A 224 -19.66 10.01 9.00
C ARG A 224 -19.82 10.38 7.53
N PRO A 225 -21.02 10.33 6.93
CA PRO A 225 -21.20 10.54 5.50
C PRO A 225 -21.16 12.04 5.16
N TRP A 226 -20.08 12.50 4.53
CA TRP A 226 -19.96 13.90 4.13
C TRP A 226 -20.96 14.29 3.04
N LYS A 227 -21.31 13.34 2.14
CA LYS A 227 -22.31 13.51 1.09
C LYS A 227 -23.33 12.37 1.12
N GLU A 228 -24.51 12.60 0.47
CA GLU A 228 -25.63 11.67 0.49
C GLU A 228 -25.37 10.37 -0.27
N THR A 229 -24.64 10.43 -1.40
CA THR A 229 -24.46 9.28 -2.31
C THR A 229 -23.07 8.67 -2.15
N CYS A 230 -22.75 8.27 -0.94
CA CYS A 230 -21.43 7.78 -0.55
C CYS A 230 -21.50 6.42 0.11
N GLY A 231 -20.36 5.74 0.22
CA GLY A 231 -20.24 4.47 0.90
C GLY A 231 -18.95 4.31 1.68
N ALA A 232 -19.05 3.65 2.82
CA ALA A 232 -17.91 3.14 3.57
C ALA A 232 -18.27 1.80 4.21
N MET A 233 -17.31 0.88 4.27
CA MET A 233 -17.55 -0.49 4.64
C MET A 233 -16.37 -1.11 5.36
N PHE A 234 -16.65 -1.78 6.48
CA PHE A 234 -15.66 -2.52 7.26
C PHE A 234 -16.01 -4.01 7.24
N ILE A 235 -15.14 -4.83 6.66
CA ILE A 235 -15.33 -6.27 6.44
C ILE A 235 -14.24 -7.03 7.20
N ASP A 236 -14.63 -7.91 8.13
CA ASP A 236 -13.72 -8.73 8.95
C ASP A 236 -12.64 -7.90 9.67
N CYS A 237 -12.97 -6.66 10.06
CA CYS A 237 -12.01 -5.73 10.68
C CYS A 237 -11.94 -5.91 12.20
N LYS A 238 -10.74 -5.83 12.78
CA LYS A 238 -10.52 -5.82 14.22
C LYS A 238 -10.66 -4.40 14.77
N LEU A 239 -11.61 -4.20 15.67
CA LEU A 239 -12.00 -2.90 16.21
C LEU A 239 -11.62 -2.79 17.69
N PRO A 240 -10.88 -1.74 18.13
CA PRO A 240 -10.57 -1.50 19.53
C PRO A 240 -11.75 -0.86 20.26
N LYS A 241 -11.72 -0.86 21.58
CA LYS A 241 -12.73 -0.18 22.43
C LYS A 241 -12.85 1.32 22.15
N ALA A 242 -11.85 1.92 21.51
CA ALA A 242 -11.90 3.31 21.07
C ALA A 242 -13.04 3.59 20.07
N ILE A 243 -13.57 2.57 19.39
CA ILE A 243 -14.71 2.72 18.48
C ILE A 243 -16.01 2.84 19.28
N ASN A 244 -16.78 3.90 19.00
CA ASN A 244 -18.05 4.18 19.64
C ASN A 244 -19.07 3.05 19.38
N ALA A 245 -19.88 2.72 20.36
CA ALA A 245 -20.90 1.68 20.24
C ALA A 245 -21.89 1.94 19.10
N LYS A 246 -22.15 3.20 18.74
CA LYS A 246 -22.97 3.56 17.58
C LYS A 246 -22.30 3.26 16.24
N GLY A 247 -21.00 3.02 16.20
CA GLY A 247 -20.21 2.76 15.00
C GLY A 247 -20.10 3.95 14.04
N TRP A 248 -21.24 4.56 13.71
CA TRP A 248 -21.35 5.61 12.71
C TRP A 248 -21.98 6.87 13.29
N LYS A 249 -21.57 8.02 12.78
CA LYS A 249 -22.09 9.33 13.17
C LYS A 249 -22.93 9.94 12.03
N ASP A 250 -24.05 10.51 12.37
CA ASP A 250 -24.90 11.28 11.46
C ASP A 250 -24.21 12.55 10.94
N TRP A 251 -24.59 13.01 9.76
CA TRP A 251 -24.12 14.27 9.18
C TRP A 251 -25.25 14.96 8.40
N SER A 252 -26.00 15.80 9.10
CA SER A 252 -26.98 16.75 8.50
C SER A 252 -27.98 16.10 7.52
N GLY A 253 -28.32 14.82 7.71
CA GLY A 253 -29.27 14.09 6.87
C GLY A 253 -28.65 13.26 5.76
N SER A 254 -27.34 13.40 5.50
CA SER A 254 -26.64 12.58 4.47
C SER A 254 -26.67 11.08 4.78
N GLU A 255 -26.74 10.72 6.06
CA GLU A 255 -26.81 9.34 6.54
C GLU A 255 -28.02 8.57 6.00
N ASN A 256 -29.12 9.27 5.66
CA ASN A 256 -30.35 8.65 5.18
C ASN A 256 -30.22 7.99 3.79
N LYS A 257 -29.18 8.33 3.04
CA LYS A 257 -28.94 7.81 1.68
C LYS A 257 -27.58 7.11 1.55
N ALA A 258 -26.69 7.29 2.51
CA ALA A 258 -25.35 6.72 2.49
C ALA A 258 -25.36 5.20 2.70
N SER A 259 -24.41 4.51 2.11
CA SER A 259 -24.18 3.07 2.30
C SER A 259 -23.07 2.86 3.34
N LEU A 260 -23.46 2.77 4.61
CA LEU A 260 -22.57 2.59 5.74
C LEU A 260 -22.71 1.17 6.29
N TYR A 261 -21.73 0.31 6.02
CA TYR A 261 -21.83 -1.13 6.25
C TYR A 261 -20.72 -1.67 7.15
N GLU A 262 -21.06 -2.68 7.90
CA GLU A 262 -20.12 -3.56 8.59
C GLU A 262 -20.44 -5.03 8.26
N TYR A 263 -19.41 -5.87 8.27
CA TYR A 263 -19.55 -7.32 8.17
C TYR A 263 -18.58 -8.01 9.09
N LYS A 264 -19.09 -8.79 10.01
CA LYS A 264 -18.33 -9.63 10.96
C LYS A 264 -17.16 -8.87 11.62
N SER A 265 -17.40 -7.63 12.04
CA SER A 265 -16.42 -6.88 12.85
C SER A 265 -16.01 -7.68 14.09
N ILE A 266 -14.73 -7.64 14.43
CA ILE A 266 -14.11 -8.42 15.50
C ILE A 266 -13.68 -7.47 16.63
N ASP A 267 -14.04 -7.78 17.86
CA ASP A 267 -13.50 -7.10 19.04
C ASP A 267 -12.00 -7.42 19.17
N ALA A 268 -11.16 -6.40 19.08
CA ALA A 268 -9.70 -6.56 19.09
C ALA A 268 -9.14 -7.10 20.41
N ALA A 269 -9.87 -6.93 21.53
CA ALA A 269 -9.43 -7.40 22.84
C ALA A 269 -9.76 -8.89 23.08
N THR A 270 -10.92 -9.35 22.57
CA THR A 270 -11.39 -10.71 22.79
C THR A 270 -11.17 -11.65 21.62
N GLY A 271 -11.04 -11.11 20.41
CA GLY A 271 -10.98 -11.88 19.18
C GLY A 271 -12.33 -12.47 18.73
N SER A 272 -13.41 -12.19 19.45
CA SER A 272 -14.78 -12.61 19.12
C SER A 272 -15.46 -11.57 18.23
N LEU A 273 -16.64 -11.91 17.69
CA LEU A 273 -17.45 -10.92 16.99
C LEU A 273 -17.78 -9.74 17.93
N ALA A 274 -17.66 -8.53 17.40
CA ALA A 274 -17.99 -7.32 18.12
C ALA A 274 -19.51 -7.23 18.39
N ASP A 275 -19.89 -6.63 19.52
CA ASP A 275 -21.29 -6.29 19.77
C ASP A 275 -21.71 -5.11 18.88
N VAL A 276 -22.57 -5.38 17.93
CA VAL A 276 -23.13 -4.39 16.98
C VAL A 276 -24.57 -4.00 17.31
N SER A 277 -25.12 -4.43 18.45
CA SER A 277 -26.51 -4.19 18.82
C SER A 277 -26.87 -2.70 19.01
N SER A 278 -25.88 -1.87 19.33
CA SER A 278 -26.03 -0.43 19.54
C SER A 278 -25.66 0.42 18.32
N ARG A 279 -25.42 -0.20 17.17
CA ARG A 279 -25.07 0.54 15.93
C ARG A 279 -26.19 1.51 15.52
N ALA A 280 -25.80 2.60 14.91
CA ALA A 280 -26.72 3.60 14.38
C ALA A 280 -27.76 2.97 13.44
N SER A 281 -29.03 3.32 13.61
CA SER A 281 -30.13 2.70 12.86
C SER A 281 -30.09 2.89 11.35
N PHE A 282 -29.33 3.85 10.87
CA PHE A 282 -29.08 4.11 9.44
C PHE A 282 -27.89 3.33 8.87
N SER A 283 -27.17 2.57 9.70
CA SER A 283 -26.09 1.68 9.23
C SER A 283 -26.59 0.25 9.06
N HIS A 284 -25.86 -0.55 8.30
CA HIS A 284 -26.25 -1.89 7.92
C HIS A 284 -25.19 -2.92 8.29
N GLN A 285 -25.66 -4.09 8.75
CA GLN A 285 -24.83 -5.28 8.85
C GLN A 285 -24.99 -6.06 7.54
N ALA A 286 -23.91 -6.18 6.76
CA ALA A 286 -23.95 -6.92 5.50
C ALA A 286 -24.18 -8.42 5.75
N THR A 287 -24.90 -9.05 4.84
CA THR A 287 -25.13 -10.50 4.84
C THR A 287 -24.00 -11.26 4.15
N ASP A 288 -23.85 -12.55 4.44
CA ASP A 288 -22.89 -13.43 3.75
C ASP A 288 -23.12 -13.39 2.22
N ALA A 289 -24.37 -13.39 1.78
CA ALA A 289 -24.76 -13.34 0.38
C ALA A 289 -24.30 -12.03 -0.32
N GLU A 290 -24.44 -10.88 0.35
CA GLU A 290 -24.00 -9.59 -0.17
C GLU A 290 -22.47 -9.54 -0.32
N VAL A 291 -21.74 -10.00 0.69
CA VAL A 291 -20.28 -10.00 0.68
C VAL A 291 -19.75 -10.93 -0.41
N GLU A 292 -20.31 -12.14 -0.54
CA GLU A 292 -19.92 -13.11 -1.56
C GLU A 292 -20.23 -12.61 -2.97
N ALA A 293 -21.41 -12.05 -3.19
CA ALA A 293 -21.89 -11.67 -4.52
C ALA A 293 -21.13 -10.45 -5.09
N TYR A 294 -20.92 -9.40 -4.32
CA TYR A 294 -20.44 -8.14 -4.90
C TYR A 294 -19.49 -7.31 -4.02
N MET A 295 -19.27 -7.66 -2.74
CA MET A 295 -18.34 -6.92 -1.90
C MET A 295 -16.91 -7.44 -2.02
N ASN A 296 -16.41 -7.50 -3.23
CA ASN A 296 -15.02 -7.88 -3.51
C ASN A 296 -14.40 -6.95 -4.58
N PRO A 297 -13.08 -6.68 -4.49
CA PRO A 297 -12.45 -5.68 -5.34
C PRO A 297 -12.47 -6.03 -6.83
N LYS A 298 -12.35 -7.31 -7.20
CA LYS A 298 -12.40 -7.72 -8.61
C LYS A 298 -13.74 -7.34 -9.26
N PHE A 299 -14.82 -7.70 -8.59
CA PHE A 299 -16.17 -7.39 -9.07
C PHE A 299 -16.39 -5.89 -9.15
N LEU A 300 -16.13 -5.17 -8.06
CA LEU A 300 -16.41 -3.74 -7.97
C LEU A 300 -15.55 -2.92 -8.92
N PHE A 301 -14.26 -3.21 -9.03
CA PHE A 301 -13.39 -2.50 -9.97
C PHE A 301 -13.79 -2.71 -11.43
N ALA A 302 -14.21 -3.92 -11.80
CA ALA A 302 -14.69 -4.22 -13.15
C ALA A 302 -16.03 -3.54 -13.47
N LYS A 303 -16.90 -3.34 -12.44
CA LYS A 303 -18.18 -2.65 -12.61
C LYS A 303 -18.05 -1.14 -12.60
N TYR A 304 -17.04 -0.62 -11.88
CA TYR A 304 -16.84 0.82 -11.77
C TYR A 304 -16.31 1.46 -13.05
N LYS A 305 -15.45 0.76 -13.79
CA LYS A 305 -14.91 1.20 -15.09
C LYS A 305 -14.63 0.00 -15.99
N ASP A 306 -14.84 0.18 -17.28
CA ASP A 306 -14.55 -0.84 -18.31
C ASP A 306 -13.04 -1.13 -18.44
N GLU A 307 -12.19 -0.18 -18.07
CA GLU A 307 -10.74 -0.36 -18.14
C GLU A 307 -10.26 -1.37 -17.09
N PRO A 308 -9.55 -2.46 -17.48
CA PRO A 308 -9.15 -3.50 -16.54
C PRO A 308 -8.19 -2.99 -15.46
N PHE A 309 -8.46 -3.35 -14.20
CA PHE A 309 -7.59 -3.13 -13.07
C PHE A 309 -7.33 -4.45 -12.33
N ASP A 310 -6.38 -5.21 -12.85
CA ASP A 310 -5.94 -6.50 -12.25
C ASP A 310 -4.83 -6.23 -11.22
N TYR A 311 -5.24 -5.81 -10.03
CA TYR A 311 -4.32 -5.50 -8.93
C TYR A 311 -3.54 -6.75 -8.46
N GLU A 312 -4.12 -7.94 -8.49
CA GLU A 312 -3.44 -9.19 -8.09
C GLU A 312 -2.30 -9.53 -9.04
N LYS A 313 -2.52 -9.39 -10.35
CA LYS A 313 -1.47 -9.60 -11.35
C LYS A 313 -0.33 -8.60 -11.17
N ILE A 314 -0.67 -7.32 -10.86
CA ILE A 314 0.34 -6.29 -10.61
C ILE A 314 1.16 -6.65 -9.36
N LEU A 315 0.51 -6.94 -8.24
CA LEU A 315 1.15 -7.27 -6.96
C LEU A 315 1.98 -8.56 -7.00
N ARG A 316 1.64 -9.51 -7.86
CA ARG A 316 2.43 -10.74 -8.05
C ARG A 316 3.84 -10.42 -8.53
N GLY A 317 4.01 -9.35 -9.29
CA GLY A 317 5.30 -8.87 -9.75
C GLY A 317 6.04 -9.84 -10.67
N ALA A 318 7.36 -9.80 -10.61
CA ALA A 318 8.28 -10.76 -11.21
C ALA A 318 8.70 -11.81 -10.17
N ALA A 319 9.01 -13.01 -10.61
CA ALA A 319 9.59 -14.04 -9.74
C ALA A 319 10.90 -13.54 -9.13
N ALA A 320 11.21 -13.99 -7.91
CA ALA A 320 12.53 -13.76 -7.34
C ALA A 320 13.63 -14.39 -8.21
N PRO A 321 14.85 -13.83 -8.24
CA PRO A 321 15.96 -14.40 -8.99
C PRO A 321 16.19 -15.87 -8.66
N MET A 322 16.47 -16.68 -9.68
CA MET A 322 16.74 -18.11 -9.55
C MET A 322 18.20 -18.39 -9.90
N ASN A 323 18.71 -19.54 -9.49
CA ASN A 323 20.07 -19.99 -9.82
C ASN A 323 21.14 -18.93 -9.53
N PHE A 324 20.99 -18.23 -8.37
CA PHE A 324 21.91 -17.18 -7.97
C PHE A 324 23.25 -17.76 -7.56
N VAL A 325 24.29 -17.47 -8.35
CA VAL A 325 25.65 -17.99 -8.21
C VAL A 325 26.61 -16.84 -7.87
N VAL A 326 27.51 -17.08 -6.92
CA VAL A 326 28.61 -16.17 -6.60
C VAL A 326 29.92 -16.93 -6.85
N THR A 327 30.72 -16.39 -7.76
CA THR A 327 32.08 -16.80 -8.03
C THR A 327 33.08 -15.78 -7.47
N PRO A 328 34.38 -16.02 -7.47
CA PRO A 328 35.36 -14.99 -7.05
C PRO A 328 35.21 -13.67 -7.82
N ASN A 329 34.90 -13.70 -9.11
CA ASN A 329 34.93 -12.50 -9.96
C ASN A 329 33.56 -12.02 -10.42
N GLU A 330 32.49 -12.77 -10.17
CA GLU A 330 31.16 -12.47 -10.71
C GLU A 330 30.05 -13.00 -9.83
N ILE A 331 28.94 -12.29 -9.77
CA ILE A 331 27.64 -12.80 -9.35
C ILE A 331 26.71 -12.88 -10.55
N SER A 332 25.91 -13.94 -10.65
CA SER A 332 24.97 -14.14 -11.77
C SER A 332 23.70 -14.83 -11.32
N TRP A 333 22.63 -14.64 -12.07
CA TRP A 333 21.29 -15.21 -11.77
C TRP A 333 20.44 -15.37 -13.01
N GLU A 334 19.40 -16.17 -12.89
CA GLU A 334 18.32 -16.31 -13.87
C GLU A 334 17.07 -15.58 -13.39
N SER A 335 16.18 -15.23 -14.31
CA SER A 335 14.93 -14.53 -14.00
C SER A 335 13.85 -14.84 -15.04
N ASP A 336 12.60 -14.57 -14.67
CA ASP A 336 11.47 -14.63 -15.59
C ASP A 336 11.40 -13.40 -16.52
N ASP A 337 10.50 -13.46 -17.52
CA ASP A 337 10.34 -12.39 -18.51
C ASP A 337 9.58 -11.16 -17.97
N ASN A 338 9.04 -11.22 -16.74
CA ASN A 338 8.33 -10.11 -16.11
C ASN A 338 9.29 -9.13 -15.42
N ALA A 339 10.55 -9.51 -15.20
CA ALA A 339 11.54 -8.63 -14.61
C ALA A 339 11.93 -7.52 -15.60
N ALA A 340 11.91 -6.29 -15.12
CA ALA A 340 12.42 -5.11 -15.81
C ALA A 340 13.89 -4.82 -15.43
N GLY A 341 14.35 -5.36 -14.31
CA GLY A 341 15.69 -5.21 -13.79
C GLY A 341 15.82 -5.79 -12.39
N TYR A 342 16.92 -5.50 -11.75
CA TYR A 342 17.32 -6.11 -10.48
C TYR A 342 17.94 -5.08 -9.54
N ILE A 343 17.64 -5.22 -8.27
CA ILE A 343 18.33 -4.51 -7.19
C ILE A 343 19.33 -5.47 -6.58
N ILE A 344 20.59 -5.05 -6.57
CA ILE A 344 21.69 -5.79 -5.93
C ILE A 344 21.98 -5.13 -4.60
N TYR A 345 22.06 -5.95 -3.56
CA TYR A 345 22.46 -5.55 -2.23
C TYR A 345 23.80 -6.20 -1.88
N LYS A 346 24.63 -5.43 -1.18
CA LYS A 346 25.91 -5.86 -0.60
C LYS A 346 25.85 -5.68 0.90
N ASP A 347 26.00 -6.77 1.68
CA ASP A 347 25.87 -6.80 3.13
C ASP A 347 24.52 -6.21 3.64
N GLY A 348 23.47 -6.44 2.85
CA GLY A 348 22.11 -5.94 3.14
C GLY A 348 21.85 -4.49 2.72
N ALA A 349 22.88 -3.73 2.32
CA ALA A 349 22.72 -2.37 1.83
C ALA A 349 22.55 -2.35 0.29
N PHE A 350 21.75 -1.41 -0.21
CA PHE A 350 21.60 -1.18 -1.64
C PHE A 350 22.97 -0.90 -2.28
N LEU A 351 23.32 -1.67 -3.31
CA LEU A 351 24.53 -1.44 -4.09
C LEU A 351 24.20 -0.72 -5.40
N ARG A 352 23.31 -1.29 -6.21
CA ARG A 352 22.89 -0.70 -7.49
C ARG A 352 21.66 -1.36 -8.08
N PHE A 353 21.02 -0.67 -9.01
CA PHE A 353 20.07 -1.25 -9.95
C PHE A 353 20.81 -1.63 -11.25
N THR A 354 20.40 -2.73 -11.88
CA THR A 354 20.91 -3.17 -13.18
C THR A 354 19.80 -3.88 -13.99
N THR A 355 19.92 -3.86 -15.30
CA THR A 355 19.13 -4.68 -16.22
C THR A 355 19.86 -5.97 -16.60
N ASP A 356 21.16 -6.06 -16.32
CA ASP A 356 21.97 -7.24 -16.57
C ASP A 356 21.66 -8.32 -15.55
N ARG A 357 21.92 -9.56 -15.91
CA ARG A 357 21.75 -10.75 -15.05
C ARG A 357 23.07 -11.20 -14.41
N SER A 358 24.06 -10.33 -14.43
CA SER A 358 25.31 -10.55 -13.73
C SER A 358 25.96 -9.23 -13.30
N LEU A 359 26.90 -9.33 -12.38
CA LEU A 359 27.74 -8.23 -11.93
C LEU A 359 29.15 -8.74 -11.64
N THR A 360 30.15 -8.14 -12.28
CA THR A 360 31.56 -8.36 -11.95
C THR A 360 31.89 -7.81 -10.58
N LYS A 361 32.65 -8.56 -9.78
CA LYS A 361 33.14 -8.16 -8.46
C LYS A 361 34.65 -8.42 -8.35
N ASP A 362 35.29 -7.77 -7.38
CA ASP A 362 36.68 -8.08 -7.02
C ASP A 362 36.76 -9.49 -6.39
N ALA A 363 37.76 -10.25 -6.77
CA ALA A 363 38.02 -11.57 -6.22
C ALA A 363 38.30 -11.59 -4.70
N ALA A 364 38.86 -10.49 -4.18
CA ALA A 364 39.10 -10.30 -2.76
C ALA A 364 37.84 -9.85 -1.99
N ASP A 365 36.74 -9.56 -2.67
CA ASP A 365 35.49 -9.14 -2.05
C ASP A 365 34.71 -10.35 -1.52
N ASP A 366 34.69 -10.52 -0.21
CA ASP A 366 34.01 -11.58 0.54
C ASP A 366 32.60 -11.18 1.03
N ALA A 367 32.09 -10.02 0.64
CA ALA A 367 30.80 -9.50 1.04
C ALA A 367 29.65 -10.45 0.69
N ARG A 368 28.56 -10.36 1.44
CA ARG A 368 27.33 -11.12 1.20
C ARG A 368 26.47 -10.36 0.18
N TYR A 369 26.26 -10.99 -0.96
CA TYR A 369 25.39 -10.45 -1.99
C TYR A 369 23.99 -11.04 -1.93
N SER A 370 22.98 -10.20 -2.20
CA SER A 370 21.62 -10.63 -2.49
C SER A 370 21.03 -9.83 -3.64
N VAL A 371 20.08 -10.43 -4.35
CA VAL A 371 19.47 -9.83 -5.54
C VAL A 371 17.95 -9.98 -5.48
N ALA A 372 17.24 -8.90 -5.78
CA ALA A 372 15.79 -8.88 -5.95
C ALA A 372 15.42 -8.50 -7.38
N SER A 373 14.43 -9.16 -7.96
CA SER A 373 13.84 -8.77 -9.24
C SER A 373 12.92 -7.57 -9.05
N VAL A 374 12.90 -6.66 -10.01
CA VAL A 374 11.93 -5.56 -10.09
C VAL A 374 11.05 -5.78 -11.32
N SER A 375 9.75 -5.88 -11.15
CA SER A 375 8.82 -6.08 -12.25
C SER A 375 8.67 -4.81 -13.10
N ARG A 376 8.07 -4.95 -14.30
CA ARG A 376 7.76 -3.82 -15.19
C ARG A 376 6.79 -2.79 -14.56
N LYS A 377 6.16 -3.12 -13.43
CA LYS A 377 5.28 -2.23 -12.66
C LYS A 377 5.95 -1.69 -11.40
N GLY A 378 7.21 -2.05 -11.15
CA GLY A 378 7.99 -1.59 -10.02
C GLY A 378 7.91 -2.49 -8.78
N VAL A 379 7.11 -3.56 -8.79
CA VAL A 379 7.01 -4.48 -7.65
C VAL A 379 8.33 -5.19 -7.44
N VAL A 380 8.88 -5.09 -6.23
CA VAL A 380 10.16 -5.71 -5.86
C VAL A 380 9.91 -7.10 -5.27
N SER A 381 10.60 -8.10 -5.78
CA SER A 381 10.53 -9.46 -5.24
C SER A 381 11.29 -9.58 -3.91
N LYS A 382 11.10 -10.68 -3.20
CA LYS A 382 12.00 -11.03 -2.11
C LYS A 382 13.44 -11.15 -2.65
N ALA A 383 14.41 -10.56 -1.95
CA ALA A 383 15.81 -10.72 -2.27
C ALA A 383 16.29 -12.16 -1.96
N VAL A 384 17.04 -12.73 -2.89
CA VAL A 384 17.64 -14.06 -2.77
C VAL A 384 19.11 -13.90 -2.35
N LEU A 385 19.51 -14.59 -1.30
CA LEU A 385 20.89 -14.68 -0.84
C LEU A 385 21.65 -15.79 -1.61
N ALA A 386 22.91 -15.56 -1.93
CA ALA A 386 23.76 -16.56 -2.59
C ALA A 386 23.81 -17.90 -1.84
N SER A 387 23.77 -17.88 -0.52
CA SER A 387 23.71 -19.08 0.31
C SER A 387 22.41 -19.87 0.14
N ASP A 388 21.34 -19.23 -0.29
CA ASP A 388 20.04 -19.89 -0.50
C ASP A 388 19.99 -20.61 -1.85
N ALA A 389 20.70 -20.10 -2.86
CA ALA A 389 20.78 -20.69 -4.18
C ALA A 389 21.67 -21.95 -4.27
N LEU A 390 22.70 -22.03 -3.39
CA LEU A 390 23.63 -23.16 -3.32
C LEU A 390 23.30 -24.16 -2.20
N ARG A 391 22.19 -24.00 -1.49
CA ARG A 391 21.75 -24.97 -0.48
C ARG A 391 21.19 -26.24 -1.12
N ILE A 392 22.09 -27.01 -1.74
CA ILE A 392 21.78 -28.39 -2.06
C ILE A 392 21.48 -29.07 -0.73
N THR A 393 20.31 -29.69 -0.61
CA THR A 393 19.98 -30.49 0.56
C THR A 393 21.04 -31.55 0.81
N ALA A 394 21.35 -31.88 2.04
CA ALA A 394 22.37 -32.87 2.41
C ALA A 394 22.15 -34.19 1.67
N PHE A 395 20.87 -34.55 1.41
CA PHE A 395 20.41 -35.62 0.54
C PHE A 395 18.99 -35.28 0.03
N PRO A 396 18.46 -35.91 -1.02
CA PRO A 396 17.21 -35.48 -1.69
C PRO A 396 15.98 -35.33 -0.81
N THR A 397 15.89 -36.01 0.31
CA THR A 397 14.76 -35.98 1.26
C THR A 397 15.10 -35.31 2.58
N ALA A 398 16.22 -34.59 2.68
CA ALA A 398 16.63 -33.95 3.91
C ALA A 398 15.68 -32.84 4.33
N GLU A 399 15.19 -32.90 5.57
CA GLU A 399 14.31 -31.91 6.20
C GLU A 399 14.88 -31.37 7.49
N GLY A 400 14.29 -30.28 8.05
CA GLY A 400 14.67 -29.74 9.33
C GLY A 400 15.89 -28.82 9.30
N PHE A 401 16.40 -28.46 10.47
CA PHE A 401 17.46 -27.47 10.67
C PHE A 401 18.78 -27.83 9.98
N GLY A 402 19.11 -29.11 9.92
CA GLY A 402 20.34 -29.64 9.31
C GLY A 402 20.23 -29.98 7.82
N LYS A 403 19.10 -29.73 7.16
CA LYS A 403 18.85 -30.15 5.75
C LYS A 403 19.88 -29.62 4.75
N TYR A 404 20.58 -28.55 5.09
CA TYR A 404 21.61 -27.94 4.24
C TYR A 404 23.04 -28.17 4.76
N ALA A 405 23.23 -29.09 5.71
CA ALA A 405 24.56 -29.40 6.22
C ALA A 405 25.48 -29.87 5.07
N THR A 406 26.63 -29.23 4.96
CA THR A 406 27.62 -29.54 3.92
C THR A 406 28.35 -30.85 4.20
N GLY A 407 28.44 -31.24 5.47
CA GLY A 407 29.12 -32.47 5.90
C GLY A 407 30.51 -32.64 5.28
N GLY A 408 30.80 -33.81 4.80
CA GLY A 408 32.01 -34.14 4.02
C GLY A 408 31.94 -33.83 2.54
N ARG A 409 30.97 -33.00 2.08
CA ARG A 409 30.76 -32.65 0.68
C ARG A 409 32.01 -31.94 0.10
N GLY A 410 32.57 -32.49 -0.97
CA GLY A 410 33.87 -32.06 -1.52
C GLY A 410 35.08 -32.65 -0.81
N GLY A 411 34.87 -33.42 0.26
CA GLY A 411 35.94 -34.15 0.93
C GLY A 411 36.45 -35.36 0.14
N ARG A 412 37.64 -35.78 0.44
CA ARG A 412 38.27 -36.99 -0.19
C ARG A 412 37.52 -38.24 0.26
N VAL A 413 37.04 -39.04 -0.69
CA VAL A 413 36.51 -40.35 -0.39
C VAL A 413 37.66 -41.33 -0.14
N VAL A 414 37.72 -41.89 1.05
CA VAL A 414 38.71 -42.90 1.43
C VAL A 414 37.96 -44.24 1.53
N LYS A 415 38.36 -45.19 0.72
CA LYS A 415 37.82 -46.56 0.76
C LYS A 415 38.70 -47.38 1.73
N VAL A 416 38.10 -47.87 2.81
CA VAL A 416 38.77 -48.86 3.70
C VAL A 416 38.70 -50.21 3.00
N THR A 417 39.85 -50.82 2.72
CA THR A 417 39.96 -52.07 1.98
C THR A 417 40.36 -53.25 2.84
N SER A 418 40.67 -53.03 4.11
CA SER A 418 40.95 -54.08 5.12
C SER A 418 40.53 -53.58 6.53
N LEU A 419 40.07 -54.49 7.35
CA LEU A 419 39.86 -54.29 8.78
C LEU A 419 41.14 -54.69 9.54
#